data_4f34c82f70ab04d6e0bfc68d8c836769
#
_entry.id   4f34c82f70ab04d6e0bfc68d8c836769
#
_cell.length_a   1.000
_cell.length_b   1.000
_cell.length_c   1.000
_cell.angle_alpha   90.00
_cell.angle_beta   90.00
_cell.angle_gamma   90.00
#
_symmetry.space_group_name_H-M   'P 1'
#
loop_
_entity.id
_entity.type
_entity.pdbx_description
1 polymer ?
#
loop_
_entity_poly.entity_id
_entity_poly.type
_entity_poly.pdbx_seq_one_letter_code
_entity_poly.pdbx_strand_id
1 'polypeptide(L)'
;MSEPKISLYTKIIRFFLRDLYNRTDILLSDNKKLNESVSELSVENREFSGSIEKIGKDISVINERSIRNSELVKSGMNEFSNYRNHLEERLRSDDVTTIQLSHRIEILEKNGKNDFQLFNKKTYSQSGEDSIIMYIMAMKGIPLSECNYLDLGANHPVLMSNTYFFYEQGARGVLVEANPKLAHELEKERSGDIVLNKCISGKSGEKLDFNILNLDGLSKVGDVSDILLENPDAKIEETVQLETISVNDIIEQYFGGKFPLVL
;
A
#
# COMPACT_ATOMS: atom_id res chain seq x y z
N MET A 1 3.04 -28.26 33.27
CA MET A 1 3.71 -27.60 32.14
C MET A 1 2.69 -26.69 31.47
N SER A 2 2.83 -25.38 31.64
CA SER A 2 1.91 -24.41 31.04
C SER A 2 2.21 -24.31 29.54
N GLU A 3 1.18 -24.48 28.71
CA GLU A 3 1.29 -24.26 27.27
C GLU A 3 1.79 -22.83 26.99
N PRO A 4 2.70 -22.66 26.01
CA PRO A 4 3.21 -21.31 25.68
C PRO A 4 2.06 -20.44 25.15
N LYS A 5 1.84 -19.30 25.80
CA LYS A 5 0.87 -18.28 25.32
C LYS A 5 1.31 -17.80 23.95
N ILE A 6 0.61 -18.27 22.92
CA ILE A 6 0.85 -17.82 21.54
C ILE A 6 0.57 -16.33 21.48
N SER A 7 1.56 -15.53 21.03
CA SER A 7 1.45 -14.08 20.85
C SER A 7 0.22 -13.73 20.00
N LEU A 8 -0.45 -12.63 20.33
CA LEU A 8 -1.59 -12.09 19.57
C LEU A 8 -1.22 -11.86 18.09
N TYR A 9 0.00 -11.38 17.83
CA TYR A 9 0.57 -11.24 16.48
C TYR A 9 0.57 -12.58 15.72
N THR A 10 1.01 -13.68 16.37
CA THR A 10 1.01 -15.02 15.76
C THR A 10 -0.41 -15.51 15.48
N LYS A 11 -1.39 -15.14 16.33
CA LYS A 11 -2.81 -15.46 16.10
C LYS A 11 -3.38 -14.70 14.92
N ILE A 12 -3.03 -13.41 14.77
CA ILE A 12 -3.44 -12.57 13.63
C ILE A 12 -2.85 -13.11 12.33
N ILE A 13 -1.54 -13.35 12.30
CA ILE A 13 -0.88 -13.92 11.12
C ILE A 13 -1.49 -15.28 10.78
N ARG A 14 -1.70 -16.16 11.78
CA ARG A 14 -2.34 -17.47 11.54
C ARG A 14 -3.78 -17.31 11.03
N PHE A 15 -4.52 -16.33 11.51
CA PHE A 15 -5.87 -16.06 11.02
C PHE A 15 -5.85 -15.60 9.56
N PHE A 16 -4.97 -14.64 9.20
CA PHE A 16 -4.83 -14.17 7.82
C PHE A 16 -4.27 -15.25 6.89
N LEU A 17 -3.25 -15.99 7.33
CA LEU A 17 -2.70 -17.09 6.54
C LEU A 17 -3.72 -18.21 6.35
N ARG A 18 -4.56 -18.50 7.35
CA ARG A 18 -5.63 -19.50 7.24
C ARG A 18 -6.76 -19.03 6.31
N ASP A 19 -7.14 -17.75 6.35
CA ASP A 19 -8.13 -17.17 5.42
C ASP A 19 -7.59 -17.16 3.97
N LEU A 20 -6.35 -16.77 3.78
CA LEU A 20 -5.66 -16.82 2.49
C LEU A 20 -5.54 -18.28 1.98
N TYR A 21 -5.16 -19.21 2.85
CA TYR A 21 -5.06 -20.64 2.55
C TYR A 21 -6.43 -21.22 2.14
N ASN A 22 -7.49 -20.92 2.90
CA ASN A 22 -8.85 -21.35 2.56
C ASN A 22 -9.33 -20.79 1.21
N ARG A 23 -8.94 -19.54 0.89
CA ARG A 23 -9.26 -18.92 -0.43
C ARG A 23 -8.44 -19.55 -1.56
N THR A 24 -7.18 -19.85 -1.32
CA THR A 24 -6.35 -20.56 -2.31
C THR A 24 -6.83 -22.00 -2.53
N ASP A 25 -7.29 -22.69 -1.51
CA ASP A 25 -7.87 -24.04 -1.63
C ASP A 25 -9.23 -24.01 -2.38
N ILE A 26 -10.07 -23.01 -2.17
CA ILE A 26 -11.30 -22.82 -2.93
C ILE A 26 -10.97 -22.53 -4.41
N LEU A 27 -10.01 -21.62 -4.67
CA LEU A 27 -9.56 -21.32 -6.03
C LEU A 27 -8.90 -22.53 -6.73
N LEU A 28 -8.16 -23.34 -5.98
CA LEU A 28 -7.57 -24.57 -6.47
C LEU A 28 -8.63 -25.64 -6.78
N SER A 29 -9.66 -25.75 -5.93
CA SER A 29 -10.79 -26.65 -6.16
C SER A 29 -11.61 -26.25 -7.38
N ASP A 30 -11.89 -24.94 -7.53
CA ASP A 30 -12.63 -24.42 -8.68
C ASP A 30 -11.81 -24.51 -9.97
N ASN A 31 -10.49 -24.30 -9.90
CA ASN A 31 -9.58 -24.49 -11.02
C ASN A 31 -9.48 -25.98 -11.42
N LYS A 32 -9.54 -26.88 -10.46
CA LYS A 32 -9.56 -28.34 -10.72
C LYS A 32 -10.86 -28.76 -11.42
N LYS A 33 -12.02 -28.27 -10.96
CA LYS A 33 -13.30 -28.50 -11.64
C LYS A 33 -13.34 -27.93 -13.05
N LEU A 34 -12.75 -26.72 -13.24
CA LEU A 34 -12.63 -26.11 -14.57
C LEU A 34 -11.76 -26.97 -15.50
N ASN A 35 -10.66 -27.50 -15.00
CA ASN A 35 -9.79 -28.37 -15.77
C ASN A 35 -10.41 -29.76 -16.08
N GLU A 36 -11.21 -30.30 -15.16
CA GLU A 36 -11.99 -31.52 -15.38
C GLU A 36 -13.06 -31.29 -16.45
N SER A 37 -13.80 -30.20 -16.38
CA SER A 37 -14.79 -29.81 -17.40
C SER A 37 -14.16 -29.54 -18.78
N VAL A 38 -12.99 -28.92 -18.83
CA VAL A 38 -12.23 -28.70 -20.07
C VAL A 38 -11.72 -30.02 -20.63
N SER A 39 -11.34 -30.98 -19.78
CA SER A 39 -10.89 -32.31 -20.24
C SER A 39 -12.06 -33.16 -20.75
N GLU A 40 -13.22 -33.10 -20.11
CA GLU A 40 -14.44 -33.76 -20.57
C GLU A 40 -14.93 -33.19 -21.91
N LEU A 41 -14.93 -31.88 -22.06
CA LEU A 41 -15.27 -31.20 -23.32
C LEU A 41 -14.27 -31.52 -24.46
N SER A 42 -13.01 -31.79 -24.14
CA SER A 42 -11.99 -32.14 -25.14
C SER A 42 -12.11 -33.56 -25.68
N VAL A 43 -12.78 -34.42 -24.93
CA VAL A 43 -13.01 -35.82 -25.30
C VAL A 43 -14.19 -35.95 -26.27
N GLU A 44 -15.17 -35.06 -26.18
CA GLU A 44 -16.43 -35.16 -26.93
C GLU A 44 -16.45 -34.49 -28.31
N ASN A 45 -15.51 -33.59 -28.63
CA ASN A 45 -15.61 -32.89 -29.93
C ASN A 45 -14.26 -32.39 -30.50
N ARG A 46 -13.83 -32.96 -31.61
CA ARG A 46 -12.72 -32.44 -32.44
C ARG A 46 -12.89 -30.98 -32.88
N GLU A 47 -14.13 -30.46 -32.89
CA GLU A 47 -14.43 -29.05 -33.20
C GLU A 47 -13.98 -28.09 -32.09
N PHE A 48 -13.91 -28.55 -30.84
CA PHE A 48 -13.40 -27.74 -29.73
C PHE A 48 -11.88 -27.54 -29.77
N SER A 49 -11.12 -28.43 -30.40
CA SER A 49 -9.68 -28.27 -30.57
C SER A 49 -9.30 -26.98 -31.31
N GLY A 50 -10.09 -26.62 -32.32
CA GLY A 50 -9.94 -25.34 -33.02
C GLY A 50 -10.25 -24.11 -32.19
N SER A 51 -11.22 -24.23 -31.25
CA SER A 51 -11.57 -23.16 -30.33
C SER A 51 -10.51 -22.94 -29.25
N ILE A 52 -9.88 -24.03 -28.76
CA ILE A 52 -8.77 -23.97 -27.80
C ILE A 52 -7.54 -23.33 -28.45
N GLU A 53 -7.24 -23.71 -29.72
CA GLU A 53 -6.14 -23.08 -30.47
C GLU A 53 -6.40 -21.57 -30.67
N LYS A 54 -7.65 -21.19 -30.95
CA LYS A 54 -8.04 -19.79 -31.06
C LYS A 54 -7.89 -19.04 -29.74
N ILE A 55 -8.35 -19.64 -28.63
CA ILE A 55 -8.19 -19.08 -27.28
C ILE A 55 -6.70 -18.96 -26.93
N GLY A 56 -5.89 -19.94 -27.29
CA GLY A 56 -4.43 -19.86 -27.10
C GLY A 56 -3.79 -18.68 -27.83
N LYS A 57 -4.24 -18.44 -29.08
CA LYS A 57 -3.80 -17.27 -29.87
C LYS A 57 -4.30 -15.96 -29.24
N ASP A 58 -5.54 -15.93 -28.76
CA ASP A 58 -6.11 -14.75 -28.10
C ASP A 58 -5.40 -14.45 -26.79
N ILE A 59 -5.07 -15.46 -25.98
CA ILE A 59 -4.26 -15.33 -24.74
C ILE A 59 -2.85 -14.82 -25.07
N SER A 60 -2.23 -15.32 -26.14
CA SER A 60 -0.92 -14.81 -26.58
C SER A 60 -0.97 -13.30 -26.91
N VAL A 61 -2.01 -12.89 -27.65
CA VAL A 61 -2.23 -11.48 -28.00
C VAL A 61 -2.49 -10.63 -26.75
N ILE A 62 -3.26 -11.16 -25.79
CA ILE A 62 -3.53 -10.47 -24.51
C ILE A 62 -2.23 -10.33 -23.70
N ASN A 63 -1.41 -11.39 -23.63
CA ASN A 63 -0.12 -11.34 -22.93
C ASN A 63 0.84 -10.34 -23.58
N GLU A 64 0.94 -10.33 -24.92
CA GLU A 64 1.76 -9.32 -25.60
C GLU A 64 1.28 -7.89 -25.34
N ARG A 65 -0.04 -7.67 -25.31
CA ARG A 65 -0.63 -6.36 -24.95
C ARG A 65 -0.34 -6.02 -23.50
N SER A 66 -0.44 -6.99 -22.58
CA SER A 66 -0.14 -6.79 -21.16
C SER A 66 1.32 -6.42 -20.93
N ILE A 67 2.25 -7.10 -21.61
CA ILE A 67 3.69 -6.75 -21.55
C ILE A 67 3.92 -5.34 -22.08
N ARG A 68 3.35 -5.01 -23.24
CA ARG A 68 3.48 -3.68 -23.85
C ARG A 68 2.89 -2.59 -22.96
N ASN A 69 1.74 -2.86 -22.33
CA ASN A 69 1.14 -1.91 -21.38
C ASN A 69 2.01 -1.75 -20.14
N SER A 70 2.62 -2.84 -19.63
CA SER A 70 3.56 -2.77 -18.50
C SER A 70 4.80 -1.93 -18.83
N GLU A 71 5.34 -2.05 -20.05
CA GLU A 71 6.46 -1.24 -20.52
C GLU A 71 6.08 0.23 -20.69
N LEU A 72 4.87 0.51 -21.20
CA LEU A 72 4.35 1.87 -21.30
C LEU A 72 4.14 2.50 -19.92
N VAL A 73 3.62 1.73 -18.95
CA VAL A 73 3.46 2.19 -17.56
C VAL A 73 4.83 2.48 -16.95
N LYS A 74 5.82 1.58 -17.11
CA LYS A 74 7.20 1.82 -16.63
C LYS A 74 7.82 3.07 -17.25
N SER A 75 7.65 3.25 -18.56
CA SER A 75 8.14 4.45 -19.25
C SER A 75 7.47 5.71 -18.71
N GLY A 76 6.14 5.69 -18.55
CA GLY A 76 5.39 6.81 -17.98
C GLY A 76 5.78 7.11 -16.52
N MET A 77 6.03 6.09 -15.71
CA MET A 77 6.51 6.25 -14.33
C MET A 77 7.91 6.88 -14.29
N ASN A 78 8.81 6.47 -15.18
CA ASN A 78 10.14 7.09 -15.29
C ASN A 78 10.06 8.55 -15.74
N GLU A 79 9.23 8.85 -16.72
CA GLU A 79 9.00 10.24 -17.15
C GLU A 79 8.39 11.07 -16.02
N PHE A 80 7.43 10.51 -15.28
CA PHE A 80 6.82 11.18 -14.14
C PHE A 80 7.84 11.41 -13.02
N SER A 81 8.69 10.42 -12.72
CA SER A 81 9.77 10.55 -11.74
C SER A 81 10.76 11.65 -12.14
N ASN A 82 11.18 11.67 -13.40
CA ASN A 82 12.06 12.72 -13.93
C ASN A 82 11.41 14.11 -13.87
N TYR A 83 10.11 14.18 -14.19
CA TYR A 83 9.34 15.43 -14.10
C TYR A 83 9.19 15.89 -12.64
N ARG A 84 8.91 14.97 -11.71
CA ARG A 84 8.87 15.27 -10.27
C ARG A 84 10.21 15.82 -9.77
N ASN A 85 11.32 15.15 -10.08
CA ASN A 85 12.66 15.59 -9.67
C ASN A 85 12.99 16.99 -10.23
N HIS A 86 12.62 17.24 -11.49
CA HIS A 86 12.79 18.57 -12.10
C HIS A 86 11.90 19.65 -11.45
N LEU A 87 10.68 19.27 -11.02
CA LEU A 87 9.80 20.18 -10.27
C LEU A 87 10.35 20.47 -8.88
N GLU A 88 10.90 19.45 -8.17
CA GLU A 88 11.50 19.62 -6.85
C GLU A 88 12.75 20.53 -6.91
N GLU A 89 13.59 20.39 -7.94
CA GLU A 89 14.72 21.31 -8.17
C GLU A 89 14.25 22.75 -8.42
N ARG A 90 13.15 22.94 -9.16
CA ARG A 90 12.58 24.26 -9.40
C ARG A 90 11.88 24.86 -8.18
N LEU A 91 11.23 24.05 -7.35
CA LEU A 91 10.60 24.48 -6.09
C LEU A 91 11.62 24.93 -5.05
N ARG A 92 12.84 24.38 -5.11
CA ARG A 92 13.95 24.84 -4.23
C ARG A 92 14.52 26.19 -4.64
N SER A 93 14.19 26.68 -5.81
CA SER A 93 14.82 27.89 -6.36
C SER A 93 14.01 29.17 -6.28
N ASP A 94 12.66 29.14 -6.15
CA ASP A 94 11.88 30.41 -6.14
C ASP A 94 10.48 30.31 -5.51
N ASP A 95 10.22 31.15 -4.50
CA ASP A 95 8.91 31.35 -3.85
C ASP A 95 7.79 31.84 -4.79
N VAL A 96 8.13 32.42 -5.94
CA VAL A 96 7.17 32.96 -6.91
C VAL A 96 6.51 31.86 -7.74
N THR A 97 7.19 30.73 -7.93
CA THR A 97 6.73 29.61 -8.74
C THR A 97 5.61 28.81 -8.06
N THR A 98 5.58 28.81 -6.72
CA THR A 98 4.58 28.06 -5.94
C THR A 98 3.14 28.56 -6.18
N ILE A 99 2.96 29.87 -6.29
CA ILE A 99 1.65 30.50 -6.58
C ILE A 99 1.17 30.18 -8.00
N GLN A 100 2.09 30.19 -8.97
CA GLN A 100 1.75 29.89 -10.37
C GLN A 100 1.45 28.40 -10.59
N LEU A 101 2.14 27.51 -9.87
CA LEU A 101 1.88 26.06 -9.92
C LEU A 101 0.55 25.70 -9.26
N SER A 102 0.23 26.29 -8.12
CA SER A 102 -1.08 26.14 -7.47
C SER A 102 -2.21 26.56 -8.41
N HIS A 103 -2.04 27.66 -9.14
CA HIS A 103 -3.02 28.12 -10.12
C HIS A 103 -3.12 27.19 -11.34
N ARG A 104 -2.01 26.59 -11.81
CA ARG A 104 -2.02 25.62 -12.93
C ARG A 104 -2.63 24.28 -12.52
N ILE A 105 -2.38 23.82 -11.29
CA ILE A 105 -3.04 22.63 -10.74
C ILE A 105 -4.56 22.87 -10.66
N GLU A 106 -4.99 24.02 -10.15
CA GLU A 106 -6.41 24.39 -10.10
C GLU A 106 -7.07 24.44 -11.49
N ILE A 107 -6.35 24.93 -12.51
CA ILE A 107 -6.83 24.93 -13.91
C ILE A 107 -6.90 23.52 -14.47
N LEU A 108 -5.93 22.66 -14.20
CA LEU A 108 -5.94 21.26 -14.63
C LEU A 108 -7.06 20.45 -13.95
N GLU A 109 -7.30 20.70 -12.68
CA GLU A 109 -8.42 20.11 -11.93
C GLU A 109 -9.78 20.59 -12.46
N LYS A 110 -9.90 21.86 -12.84
CA LYS A 110 -11.13 22.43 -13.44
C LYS A 110 -11.37 21.94 -14.87
N ASN A 111 -10.32 21.77 -15.66
CA ASN A 111 -10.44 21.31 -17.06
C ASN A 111 -10.55 19.79 -17.17
N GLY A 112 -10.10 19.02 -16.16
CA GLY A 112 -10.26 17.57 -16.10
C GLY A 112 -11.69 17.12 -15.76
N LYS A 113 -12.61 18.01 -15.52
CA LYS A 113 -13.96 17.67 -15.03
C LYS A 113 -14.93 17.13 -16.08
N ASN A 114 -14.56 17.01 -17.35
CA ASN A 114 -15.60 16.87 -18.36
C ASN A 114 -15.83 15.50 -18.95
N ASP A 115 -15.16 14.42 -18.80
CA ASP A 115 -15.65 13.12 -19.33
C ASP A 115 -15.12 11.86 -18.64
N PHE A 116 -14.21 11.97 -17.69
CA PHE A 116 -13.66 10.79 -16.98
C PHE A 116 -14.25 10.56 -15.58
N GLN A 117 -15.20 11.36 -15.12
CA GLN A 117 -15.72 11.28 -13.75
C GLN A 117 -16.48 9.99 -13.42
N LEU A 118 -16.94 9.22 -14.41
CA LEU A 118 -17.63 7.95 -14.16
C LEU A 118 -16.69 6.83 -13.69
N PHE A 119 -15.39 6.97 -13.90
CA PHE A 119 -14.41 5.93 -13.59
C PHE A 119 -13.25 6.39 -12.69
N ASN A 120 -13.10 7.69 -12.44
CA ASN A 120 -12.07 8.21 -11.54
C ASN A 120 -12.55 8.12 -10.10
N LYS A 121 -12.21 7.03 -9.43
CA LYS A 121 -12.25 6.99 -7.96
C LYS A 121 -10.98 7.65 -7.45
N LYS A 122 -11.13 8.61 -6.53
CA LYS A 122 -10.02 9.22 -5.81
C LYS A 122 -9.38 8.14 -4.96
N THR A 123 -8.09 7.89 -5.15
CA THR A 123 -7.28 6.99 -4.37
C THR A 123 -6.00 7.69 -3.97
N TYR A 124 -5.49 7.39 -2.81
CA TYR A 124 -4.24 7.93 -2.26
C TYR A 124 -3.17 6.86 -2.10
N SER A 125 -3.58 5.60 -2.03
CA SER A 125 -2.69 4.46 -1.91
C SER A 125 -1.89 4.21 -3.19
N GLN A 126 -0.82 3.45 -3.09
CA GLN A 126 0.11 3.20 -4.19
C GLN A 126 -0.55 2.47 -5.37
N SER A 127 -1.42 1.49 -5.09
CA SER A 127 -2.04 0.62 -6.11
C SER A 127 -3.57 0.54 -5.98
N GLY A 128 -4.20 1.46 -5.24
CA GLY A 128 -5.65 1.50 -5.06
C GLY A 128 -6.16 0.62 -3.92
N GLU A 129 -5.31 0.24 -2.97
CA GLU A 129 -5.66 -0.60 -1.81
C GLU A 129 -6.77 0.03 -0.97
N ASP A 130 -6.75 1.35 -0.78
CA ASP A 130 -7.79 2.11 -0.10
C ASP A 130 -9.17 1.93 -0.76
N SER A 131 -9.23 1.89 -2.09
CA SER A 131 -10.46 1.64 -2.85
C SER A 131 -10.98 0.23 -2.66
N ILE A 132 -10.11 -0.77 -2.55
CA ILE A 132 -10.47 -2.17 -2.28
C ILE A 132 -11.05 -2.29 -0.87
N ILE A 133 -10.40 -1.68 0.11
CA ILE A 133 -10.85 -1.69 1.51
C ILE A 133 -12.20 -0.98 1.63
N MET A 134 -12.35 0.20 0.99
CA MET A 134 -13.62 0.91 0.93
C MET A 134 -14.75 0.03 0.40
N TYR A 135 -14.50 -0.71 -0.68
CA TYR A 135 -15.48 -1.64 -1.25
C TYR A 135 -15.86 -2.74 -0.25
N ILE A 136 -14.89 -3.32 0.44
CA ILE A 136 -15.13 -4.35 1.46
C ILE A 136 -15.96 -3.79 2.63
N MET A 137 -15.65 -2.57 3.09
CA MET A 137 -16.40 -1.91 4.17
C MET A 137 -17.84 -1.62 3.75
N ALA A 138 -18.03 -1.10 2.53
CA ALA A 138 -19.35 -0.89 1.97
C ALA A 138 -20.18 -2.19 1.88
N MET A 139 -19.58 -3.30 1.43
CA MET A 139 -20.22 -4.61 1.41
C MET A 139 -20.62 -5.13 2.80
N LYS A 140 -19.84 -4.76 3.81
CA LYS A 140 -20.14 -5.11 5.22
C LYS A 140 -21.10 -4.13 5.90
N GLY A 141 -21.50 -3.06 5.24
CA GLY A 141 -22.33 -2.01 5.81
C GLY A 141 -21.65 -1.21 6.92
N ILE A 142 -20.32 -1.15 6.92
CA ILE A 142 -19.52 -0.40 7.91
C ILE A 142 -19.29 1.01 7.36
N PRO A 143 -19.78 2.06 8.05
CA PRO A 143 -19.52 3.44 7.67
C PRO A 143 -18.02 3.74 7.76
N LEU A 144 -17.47 4.43 6.75
CA LEU A 144 -16.03 4.75 6.72
C LEU A 144 -15.62 5.62 7.91
N SER A 145 -16.49 6.54 8.36
CA SER A 145 -16.25 7.39 9.52
C SER A 145 -16.15 6.64 10.85
N GLU A 146 -16.64 5.41 10.92
CA GLU A 146 -16.55 4.55 12.11
C GLU A 146 -15.35 3.59 12.05
N CYS A 147 -14.60 3.59 10.96
CA CYS A 147 -13.41 2.78 10.83
C CYS A 147 -12.31 3.33 11.73
N ASN A 148 -11.75 2.49 12.58
CA ASN A 148 -10.49 2.74 13.26
C ASN A 148 -9.39 1.99 12.53
N TYR A 149 -8.24 2.64 12.31
CA TYR A 149 -7.12 2.03 11.60
C TYR A 149 -5.82 2.14 12.38
N LEU A 150 -4.94 1.19 12.10
CA LEU A 150 -3.54 1.19 12.52
C LEU A 150 -2.68 1.09 11.27
N ASP A 151 -1.93 2.15 10.99
CA ASP A 151 -1.04 2.26 9.83
C ASP A 151 0.41 2.05 10.30
N LEU A 152 1.05 1.00 9.80
CA LEU A 152 2.39 0.58 10.21
C LEU A 152 3.41 0.98 9.13
N GLY A 153 4.18 2.02 9.38
CA GLY A 153 5.04 2.65 8.39
C GLY A 153 4.26 3.64 7.53
N ALA A 154 3.59 4.57 8.18
CA ALA A 154 2.63 5.48 7.54
C ALA A 154 3.26 6.40 6.47
N ASN A 155 4.58 6.62 6.52
CA ASN A 155 5.35 7.39 5.55
C ASN A 155 4.74 8.78 5.31
N HIS A 156 4.43 9.14 4.08
CA HIS A 156 3.90 10.45 3.72
C HIS A 156 2.43 10.58 4.14
N PRO A 157 2.00 11.74 4.70
CA PRO A 157 0.64 11.91 5.23
C PRO A 157 -0.49 11.72 4.21
N VAL A 158 -0.23 11.96 2.93
CA VAL A 158 -1.23 11.96 1.85
C VAL A 158 -0.84 11.03 0.71
N LEU A 159 0.38 11.19 0.16
CA LEU A 159 0.83 10.44 -1.02
C LEU A 159 1.18 9.00 -0.66
N MET A 160 0.71 8.05 -1.44
CA MET A 160 0.88 6.61 -1.23
C MET A 160 0.32 6.12 0.13
N SER A 161 -0.57 6.91 0.76
CA SER A 161 -1.16 6.56 2.04
C SER A 161 -2.35 5.64 1.88
N ASN A 162 -2.31 4.49 2.54
CA ASN A 162 -3.41 3.53 2.58
C ASN A 162 -4.57 4.00 3.47
N THR A 163 -4.32 4.99 4.33
CA THR A 163 -5.29 5.43 5.37
C THR A 163 -5.83 6.84 5.16
N TYR A 164 -5.20 7.65 4.29
CA TYR A 164 -5.63 9.05 4.12
C TYR A 164 -7.05 9.17 3.58
N PHE A 165 -7.47 8.28 2.70
CA PHE A 165 -8.84 8.25 2.20
C PHE A 165 -9.86 8.12 3.35
N PHE A 166 -9.60 7.21 4.30
CA PHE A 166 -10.47 7.01 5.46
C PHE A 166 -10.45 8.22 6.40
N TYR A 167 -9.28 8.83 6.58
CA TYR A 167 -9.12 10.07 7.35
C TYR A 167 -10.00 11.20 6.80
N GLU A 168 -10.00 11.43 5.47
CA GLU A 168 -10.87 12.41 4.82
C GLU A 168 -12.37 12.10 5.06
N GLN A 169 -12.74 10.84 5.16
CA GLN A 169 -14.12 10.41 5.44
C GLN A 169 -14.50 10.47 6.92
N GLY A 170 -13.61 10.97 7.78
CA GLY A 170 -13.86 11.16 9.19
C GLY A 170 -13.38 10.04 10.11
N ALA A 171 -12.84 8.95 9.57
CA ALA A 171 -12.18 7.91 10.35
C ALA A 171 -10.95 8.45 11.08
N ARG A 172 -10.56 7.78 12.16
CA ARG A 172 -9.38 8.15 12.96
C ARG A 172 -8.62 6.91 13.35
N GLY A 173 -7.29 7.05 13.48
CA GLY A 173 -6.43 5.92 13.77
C GLY A 173 -5.13 6.26 14.47
N VAL A 174 -4.27 5.26 14.47
CA VAL A 174 -2.90 5.37 14.97
C VAL A 174 -1.96 5.14 13.79
N LEU A 175 -1.02 6.05 13.62
CA LEU A 175 0.01 6.02 12.59
C LEU A 175 1.34 5.76 13.27
N VAL A 176 2.08 4.78 12.81
CA VAL A 176 3.43 4.51 13.31
C VAL A 176 4.43 4.81 12.22
N GLU A 177 5.32 5.75 12.48
CA GLU A 177 6.35 6.17 11.53
C GLU A 177 7.70 6.31 12.24
N ALA A 178 8.71 5.61 11.70
CA ALA A 178 10.04 5.61 12.30
C ALA A 178 10.86 6.86 11.93
N ASN A 179 10.69 7.40 10.72
CA ASN A 179 11.39 8.60 10.31
C ASN A 179 10.83 9.83 11.07
N PRO A 180 11.63 10.51 11.93
CA PRO A 180 11.12 11.62 12.72
C PRO A 180 10.61 12.81 11.89
N LYS A 181 11.17 13.04 10.70
CA LYS A 181 10.72 14.11 9.80
C LYS A 181 9.32 13.82 9.28
N LEU A 182 9.10 12.58 8.80
CA LEU A 182 7.79 12.13 8.32
C LEU A 182 6.76 12.05 9.45
N ALA A 183 7.16 11.58 10.64
CA ALA A 183 6.29 11.58 11.81
C ALA A 183 5.80 13.00 12.15
N HIS A 184 6.69 14.00 12.10
CA HIS A 184 6.32 15.39 12.33
C HIS A 184 5.36 15.95 11.26
N GLU A 185 5.57 15.57 9.98
CA GLU A 185 4.64 15.92 8.89
C GLU A 185 3.26 15.27 9.09
N LEU A 186 3.23 14.01 9.51
CA LEU A 186 1.99 13.31 9.87
C LEU A 186 1.25 14.00 11.00
N GLU A 187 1.92 14.39 12.09
CA GLU A 187 1.32 15.14 13.20
C GLU A 187 0.67 16.44 12.74
N LYS A 188 1.32 17.14 11.81
CA LYS A 188 0.83 18.41 11.29
C LYS A 188 -0.37 18.25 10.37
N GLU A 189 -0.27 17.35 9.38
CA GLU A 189 -1.28 17.20 8.33
C GLU A 189 -2.45 16.28 8.74
N ARG A 190 -2.21 15.40 9.70
CA ARG A 190 -3.17 14.40 10.21
C ARG A 190 -3.46 14.62 11.71
N SER A 191 -3.72 15.84 12.07
CA SER A 191 -3.91 16.27 13.48
C SER A 191 -5.06 15.56 14.22
N GLY A 192 -5.93 14.86 13.52
CA GLY A 192 -6.98 14.02 14.10
C GLY A 192 -6.55 12.61 14.46
N ASP A 193 -5.39 12.17 13.98
CA ASP A 193 -4.81 10.86 14.25
C ASP A 193 -3.79 10.92 15.40
N ILE A 194 -3.47 9.76 15.94
CA ILE A 194 -2.37 9.61 16.89
C ILE A 194 -1.13 9.16 16.12
N VAL A 195 -0.06 9.92 16.19
CA VAL A 195 1.21 9.61 15.53
C VAL A 195 2.21 9.10 16.57
N LEU A 196 2.81 7.96 16.28
CA LEU A 196 3.84 7.34 17.11
C LEU A 196 5.16 7.32 16.34
N ASN A 197 6.11 8.18 16.71
CA ASN A 197 7.46 8.12 16.15
C ASN A 197 8.26 7.01 16.84
N LYS A 198 8.06 5.78 16.39
CA LYS A 198 8.63 4.55 16.96
C LYS A 198 8.91 3.51 15.87
N CYS A 199 9.80 2.57 16.19
CA CYS A 199 10.01 1.39 15.38
C CYS A 199 9.06 0.25 15.80
N ILE A 200 8.47 -0.44 14.82
CA ILE A 200 7.69 -1.65 15.12
C ILE A 200 8.64 -2.81 15.41
N SER A 201 8.39 -3.50 16.52
CA SER A 201 9.16 -4.67 16.93
C SER A 201 8.27 -5.69 17.63
N GLY A 202 8.80 -6.89 17.88
CA GLY A 202 8.12 -7.90 18.71
C GLY A 202 8.02 -7.53 20.18
N LYS A 203 8.79 -6.55 20.66
CA LYS A 203 8.82 -6.05 22.03
C LYS A 203 8.86 -4.55 22.06
N SER A 204 8.18 -3.95 23.03
CA SER A 204 8.19 -2.51 23.27
C SER A 204 9.31 -2.11 24.23
N GLY A 205 9.75 -0.83 24.11
CA GLY A 205 10.68 -0.20 25.04
C GLY A 205 12.17 -0.52 24.77
N GLU A 206 12.48 -1.25 23.72
CA GLU A 206 13.87 -1.41 23.26
C GLU A 206 14.28 -0.20 22.42
N LYS A 207 15.57 0.13 22.43
CA LYS A 207 16.11 1.18 21.58
C LYS A 207 16.85 0.56 20.41
N LEU A 208 16.51 0.97 19.19
CA LEU A 208 17.14 0.49 17.97
C LEU A 208 17.65 1.67 17.14
N ASP A 209 18.74 1.44 16.44
CA ASP A 209 19.28 2.39 15.47
C ASP A 209 18.52 2.24 14.14
N PHE A 210 17.87 3.31 13.74
CA PHE A 210 17.12 3.41 12.49
C PHE A 210 17.89 4.25 11.50
N ASN A 211 18.18 3.68 10.34
CA ASN A 211 18.93 4.32 9.27
C ASN A 211 17.97 4.98 8.29
N ILE A 212 18.02 6.30 8.20
CA ILE A 212 17.26 7.10 7.25
C ILE A 212 18.08 7.20 5.97
N LEU A 213 17.49 6.74 4.86
CA LEU A 213 18.09 6.79 3.55
C LEU A 213 17.49 7.95 2.74
N ASN A 214 18.24 8.42 1.77
CA ASN A 214 17.80 9.46 0.82
C ASN A 214 16.72 8.96 -0.19
N LEU A 215 16.43 7.68 -0.19
CA LEU A 215 15.38 7.08 -1.01
C LEU A 215 14.19 6.72 -0.12
N ASP A 216 13.04 7.29 -0.44
CA ASP A 216 11.81 7.07 0.31
C ASP A 216 11.43 5.58 0.36
N GLY A 217 10.99 5.14 1.53
CA GLY A 217 10.53 3.77 1.76
C GLY A 217 11.62 2.73 1.94
N LEU A 218 12.92 3.09 1.80
CA LEU A 218 14.03 2.16 1.98
C LEU A 218 14.72 2.27 3.36
N SER A 219 14.31 3.23 4.19
CA SER A 219 14.85 3.40 5.54
C SER A 219 14.49 2.21 6.43
N LYS A 220 15.44 1.67 7.19
CA LYS A 220 15.21 0.50 8.06
C LYS A 220 16.09 0.46 9.28
N VAL A 221 15.73 -0.40 10.22
CA VAL A 221 16.52 -0.76 11.40
C VAL A 221 17.68 -1.66 11.01
N GLY A 222 18.87 -1.42 11.58
CA GLY A 222 20.02 -2.29 11.52
C GLY A 222 20.79 -2.20 10.20
N ASP A 223 21.29 -3.32 9.69
CA ASP A 223 22.14 -3.37 8.51
C ASP A 223 21.38 -2.99 7.23
N VAL A 224 21.94 -2.08 6.45
CA VAL A 224 21.40 -1.58 5.17
C VAL A 224 22.30 -1.95 3.98
N SER A 225 23.29 -2.82 4.18
CA SER A 225 24.28 -3.17 3.14
C SER A 225 23.65 -3.77 1.90
N ASP A 226 22.60 -4.55 2.06
CA ASP A 226 21.79 -5.12 0.98
C ASP A 226 21.15 -4.02 0.11
N ILE A 227 20.54 -3.03 0.75
CA ILE A 227 19.89 -1.91 0.05
C ILE A 227 20.91 -1.07 -0.72
N LEU A 228 22.08 -0.79 -0.08
CA LEU A 228 23.14 0.00 -0.70
C LEU A 228 23.79 -0.73 -1.89
N LEU A 229 23.83 -2.06 -1.87
CA LEU A 229 24.32 -2.88 -2.99
C LEU A 229 23.34 -2.89 -4.17
N GLU A 230 22.05 -3.00 -3.89
CA GLU A 230 21.01 -3.05 -4.93
C GLU A 230 20.66 -1.67 -5.51
N ASN A 231 20.93 -0.60 -4.74
CA ASN A 231 20.61 0.77 -5.13
C ASN A 231 21.87 1.65 -5.03
N PRO A 232 22.66 1.81 -6.10
CA PRO A 232 23.91 2.55 -6.07
C PRO A 232 23.77 4.04 -5.66
N ASP A 233 22.60 4.61 -5.84
CA ASP A 233 22.29 6.00 -5.47
C ASP A 233 21.79 6.13 -4.03
N ALA A 234 21.55 5.02 -3.33
CA ALA A 234 21.12 5.02 -1.94
C ALA A 234 22.27 5.44 -1.03
N LYS A 235 21.98 6.29 -0.05
CA LYS A 235 22.91 6.77 0.97
C LYS A 235 22.20 6.87 2.31
N ILE A 236 22.90 6.54 3.38
CA ILE A 236 22.44 6.86 4.73
C ILE A 236 22.59 8.37 4.93
N GLU A 237 21.49 9.07 5.14
CA GLU A 237 21.49 10.48 5.48
C GLU A 237 21.70 10.70 6.97
N GLU A 238 21.04 9.87 7.76
CA GLU A 238 21.06 9.98 9.22
C GLU A 238 20.81 8.62 9.87
N THR A 239 21.36 8.40 11.05
CA THR A 239 21.01 7.27 11.92
C THR A 239 20.46 7.85 13.22
N VAL A 240 19.24 7.48 13.56
CA VAL A 240 18.56 7.94 14.77
C VAL A 240 18.25 6.76 15.67
N GLN A 241 18.35 6.98 17.00
CA GLN A 241 17.96 5.96 17.96
C GLN A 241 16.49 6.13 18.31
N LEU A 242 15.68 5.11 18.04
CA LEU A 242 14.26 5.10 18.29
C LEU A 242 13.85 4.00 19.26
N GLU A 243 12.82 4.30 20.04
CA GLU A 243 12.18 3.32 20.91
C GLU A 243 11.25 2.42 20.07
N THR A 244 11.20 1.14 20.44
CA THR A 244 10.31 0.18 19.80
C THR A 244 8.95 0.16 20.45
N ILE A 245 7.94 -0.25 19.67
CA ILE A 245 6.60 -0.56 20.15
C ILE A 245 6.08 -1.81 19.45
N SER A 246 5.39 -2.67 20.20
CA SER A 246 4.75 -3.86 19.62
C SER A 246 3.34 -3.54 19.13
N VAL A 247 2.90 -4.21 18.08
CA VAL A 247 1.51 -4.10 17.57
C VAL A 247 0.51 -4.45 18.66
N ASN A 248 0.82 -5.43 19.52
CA ASN A 248 -0.05 -5.82 20.63
C ASN A 248 -0.23 -4.68 21.63
N ASP A 249 0.85 -3.98 21.98
CA ASP A 249 0.79 -2.87 22.94
C ASP A 249 0.04 -1.66 22.33
N ILE A 250 0.20 -1.43 21.03
CA ILE A 250 -0.59 -0.40 20.33
C ILE A 250 -2.07 -0.72 20.41
N ILE A 251 -2.45 -1.95 20.08
CA ILE A 251 -3.86 -2.38 20.11
C ILE A 251 -4.43 -2.27 21.54
N GLU A 252 -3.67 -2.66 22.54
CA GLU A 252 -4.12 -2.58 23.93
C GLU A 252 -4.26 -1.12 24.38
N GLN A 253 -3.26 -0.27 24.11
CA GLN A 253 -3.21 1.11 24.61
C GLN A 253 -4.19 2.04 23.90
N TYR A 254 -4.34 1.91 22.59
CA TYR A 254 -5.06 2.89 21.76
C TYR A 254 -6.42 2.38 21.26
N PHE A 255 -6.62 1.07 21.23
CA PHE A 255 -7.87 0.46 20.75
C PHE A 255 -8.60 -0.37 21.81
N GLY A 256 -8.11 -0.35 23.07
CA GLY A 256 -8.72 -1.09 24.18
C GLY A 256 -8.82 -2.59 23.92
N GLY A 257 -7.82 -3.16 23.26
CA GLY A 257 -7.77 -4.57 22.90
C GLY A 257 -8.66 -4.98 21.71
N LYS A 258 -9.38 -4.04 21.10
CA LYS A 258 -10.17 -4.30 19.89
C LYS A 258 -9.30 -4.16 18.65
N PHE A 259 -9.52 -5.04 17.67
CA PHE A 259 -8.74 -5.02 16.44
C PHE A 259 -9.19 -3.89 15.52
N PRO A 260 -8.32 -2.91 15.20
CA PRO A 260 -8.54 -1.95 14.13
C PRO A 260 -8.32 -2.61 12.76
N LEU A 261 -8.60 -1.86 11.70
CA LEU A 261 -8.08 -2.15 10.37
C LEU A 261 -6.55 -1.94 10.39
N VAL A 262 -5.76 -2.98 10.21
CA VAL A 262 -4.27 -2.90 10.19
C VAL A 262 -3.80 -2.86 8.75
N LEU A 263 -3.02 -1.83 8.42
CA LEU A 263 -2.51 -1.52 7.08
C LEU A 263 -1.00 -1.35 7.10
#